data_51424a7212522d032f4b5e43500fa8ae
#
_entry.id   51424a7212522d032f4b5e43500fa8ae
#
_cell.length_a   1.000
_cell.length_b   1.000
_cell.length_c   1.000
_cell.angle_alpha   90.00
_cell.angle_beta   90.00
_cell.angle_gamma   90.00
#
_symmetry.space_group_name_H-M   'P 1'
#
loop_
_entity.id
_entity.type
_entity.pdbx_description
1 polymer ?
#
loop_
_entity_poly.entity_id
_entity_poly.type
_entity_poly.pdbx_seq_one_letter_code
_entity_poly.pdbx_strand_id
1 'polypeptide(L)'
;MKLKSILLSFSLLISLYRVFSQETNTPELYLEPIFHVNYGDATADKPQSKSWANQYGQWLIVGDADGPKLLKKETTAWASQFEVNKAWHNLPSRADVYNKDDEAHIVLVGECALEVVQIRYSHQSKKYEHQWKESLPFPQDCESVETATITRDSKNQYWVCADVDQRIMVWHSINGRDWPDPFMLADNINADDISLIVALKNQVSVIWSNQNTQSIIERIHIDGEEPNQWSAPIIVQQGDNNADDHLNATIFKNGEMAVVTKNSVDQINQPQFVLRIRDKEGRWTNIPFENLTPKRSPSRPIINHVESGRIFEVHAVKNQENNRYFISVNEIIKKKNGWEFRELIQLKTKIIGKNGDVTSSKASFLPNEPKLIFFSDDLGNIYSFDLNKL
;
A
#
# COMPACT_ATOMS: atom_id res chain seq x y z
N MET A 1 -42.91 22.37 -54.44
CA MET A 1 -41.80 22.58 -53.50
C MET A 1 -41.56 21.29 -52.74
N LYS A 2 -40.44 20.57 -53.03
CA LYS A 2 -40.11 19.28 -52.40
C LYS A 2 -39.15 19.53 -51.24
N LEU A 3 -39.55 19.23 -50.03
CA LEU A 3 -38.66 19.19 -48.84
C LEU A 3 -37.79 17.94 -48.93
N LYS A 4 -36.46 18.15 -48.96
CA LYS A 4 -35.46 17.05 -48.80
C LYS A 4 -35.17 16.90 -47.33
N SER A 5 -35.55 15.73 -46.78
CA SER A 5 -35.11 15.27 -45.44
C SER A 5 -33.62 14.86 -45.50
N ILE A 6 -32.80 15.51 -44.68
CA ILE A 6 -31.40 15.10 -44.47
C ILE A 6 -31.41 14.24 -43.24
N LEU A 7 -31.25 12.92 -43.41
CA LEU A 7 -30.92 12.00 -42.32
C LEU A 7 -29.43 12.17 -41.96
N LEU A 8 -29.12 12.69 -40.80
CA LEU A 8 -27.81 12.61 -40.20
C LEU A 8 -27.68 11.26 -39.49
N SER A 9 -26.91 10.35 -40.07
CA SER A 9 -26.49 9.10 -39.41
C SER A 9 -25.35 9.40 -38.47
N PHE A 10 -25.62 9.38 -37.16
CA PHE A 10 -24.62 9.32 -36.10
C PHE A 10 -24.07 7.90 -36.03
N SER A 11 -22.91 7.68 -36.61
CA SER A 11 -22.14 6.43 -36.39
C SER A 11 -21.41 6.52 -35.06
N LEU A 12 -21.98 5.84 -34.06
CA LEU A 12 -21.35 5.61 -32.76
C LEU A 12 -20.17 4.65 -32.98
N LEU A 13 -18.93 5.16 -33.00
CA LEU A 13 -17.73 4.33 -32.97
C LEU A 13 -17.57 3.80 -31.54
N ILE A 14 -18.15 2.63 -31.29
CA ILE A 14 -17.81 1.81 -30.12
C ILE A 14 -16.48 1.14 -30.45
N SER A 15 -15.40 1.68 -29.92
CA SER A 15 -14.10 1.02 -29.94
C SER A 15 -14.14 -0.16 -28.99
N LEU A 16 -14.44 -1.33 -29.53
CA LEU A 16 -14.32 -2.61 -28.84
C LEU A 16 -12.83 -2.86 -28.53
N TYR A 17 -12.42 -2.58 -27.32
CA TYR A 17 -11.18 -3.12 -26.76
C TYR A 17 -11.38 -4.62 -26.56
N ARG A 18 -10.97 -5.42 -27.57
CA ARG A 18 -10.77 -6.86 -27.38
C ARG A 18 -9.49 -7.05 -26.60
N VAL A 19 -9.60 -7.24 -25.30
CA VAL A 19 -8.53 -7.86 -24.51
C VAL A 19 -8.51 -9.33 -24.90
N PHE A 20 -7.61 -9.70 -25.80
CA PHE A 20 -7.29 -11.11 -26.04
C PHE A 20 -6.52 -11.58 -24.81
N SER A 21 -7.16 -12.26 -23.89
CA SER A 21 -6.46 -13.12 -22.96
C SER A 21 -5.97 -14.33 -23.77
N GLN A 22 -4.77 -14.26 -24.32
CA GLN A 22 -4.02 -15.46 -24.58
C GLN A 22 -3.79 -16.12 -23.21
N GLU A 23 -4.14 -17.38 -23.05
CA GLU A 23 -3.58 -18.23 -21.99
C GLU A 23 -2.08 -18.33 -22.25
N THR A 24 -1.35 -17.31 -21.86
CA THR A 24 0.10 -17.36 -21.80
C THR A 24 0.41 -18.27 -20.61
N ASN A 25 1.25 -19.29 -20.84
CA ASN A 25 1.85 -20.08 -19.77
C ASN A 25 2.73 -19.14 -18.93
N THR A 26 2.10 -18.38 -18.03
CA THR A 26 2.85 -17.52 -17.10
C THR A 26 3.74 -18.41 -16.24
N PRO A 27 5.04 -18.11 -16.13
CA PRO A 27 5.95 -18.89 -15.32
C PRO A 27 5.47 -18.98 -13.86
N GLU A 28 5.62 -20.15 -13.26
CA GLU A 28 5.32 -20.40 -11.86
C GLU A 28 6.62 -20.59 -11.08
N LEU A 29 6.71 -19.98 -9.91
CA LEU A 29 7.85 -20.16 -9.01
C LEU A 29 7.34 -20.54 -7.62
N TYR A 30 7.82 -21.66 -7.12
CA TYR A 30 7.57 -22.11 -5.75
C TYR A 30 8.60 -21.52 -4.81
N LEU A 31 8.14 -20.83 -3.77
CA LEU A 31 8.99 -20.20 -2.77
C LEU A 31 9.06 -21.03 -1.50
N GLU A 32 10.21 -20.99 -0.85
CA GLU A 32 10.40 -21.47 0.51
C GLU A 32 10.28 -20.31 1.51
N PRO A 33 9.78 -20.56 2.74
CA PRO A 33 9.72 -19.53 3.76
C PRO A 33 11.12 -19.01 4.10
N ILE A 34 11.21 -17.69 4.30
CA ILE A 34 12.45 -17.03 4.75
C ILE A 34 12.50 -16.87 6.27
N PHE A 35 11.35 -16.89 6.93
CA PHE A 35 11.19 -16.75 8.37
C PHE A 35 9.83 -17.31 8.80
N HIS A 36 9.67 -17.57 10.11
CA HIS A 36 8.39 -18.00 10.69
C HIS A 36 8.12 -17.23 11.98
N VAL A 37 6.85 -16.85 12.19
CA VAL A 37 6.32 -16.22 13.40
C VAL A 37 5.06 -16.96 13.87
N ASN A 38 4.68 -16.77 15.11
CA ASN A 38 3.45 -17.35 15.67
C ASN A 38 2.24 -16.42 15.49
N TYR A 39 2.06 -15.91 14.28
CA TYR A 39 1.00 -14.96 13.95
C TYR A 39 0.57 -15.13 12.51
N GLY A 40 -0.69 -15.43 12.28
CA GLY A 40 -1.25 -15.46 10.93
C GLY A 40 -1.29 -14.07 10.34
N ASP A 41 -1.16 -13.98 9.02
CA ASP A 41 -1.17 -12.72 8.28
C ASP A 41 -0.13 -11.69 8.78
N ALA A 42 1.08 -12.16 9.09
CA ALA A 42 2.14 -11.35 9.71
C ALA A 42 2.61 -10.15 8.85
N THR A 43 2.27 -10.13 7.57
CA THR A 43 2.52 -9.00 6.66
C THR A 43 1.28 -8.11 6.44
N ALA A 44 0.12 -8.42 7.06
CA ALA A 44 -1.05 -7.54 7.05
C ALA A 44 -0.75 -6.28 7.88
N ASP A 45 -1.40 -5.17 7.70
CA ASP A 45 -2.51 -4.85 6.83
C ASP A 45 -2.08 -3.95 5.65
N LYS A 46 -3.05 -3.66 4.80
CA LYS A 46 -3.04 -2.67 3.71
C LYS A 46 -3.53 -1.31 4.27
N PRO A 47 -3.02 -0.16 3.81
CA PRO A 47 -2.03 0.09 2.76
C PRO A 47 -0.58 0.13 3.25
N GLN A 48 -0.29 -0.47 4.35
CA GLN A 48 0.95 -0.33 5.11
C GLN A 48 2.17 -0.86 4.36
N SER A 49 3.30 -0.19 4.57
CA SER A 49 4.62 -0.64 4.14
C SER A 49 5.42 -1.11 5.34
N LYS A 50 5.97 -2.33 5.27
CA LYS A 50 6.64 -2.98 6.40
C LYS A 50 8.14 -3.19 6.18
N SER A 51 8.66 -2.76 5.04
CA SER A 51 10.06 -2.99 4.72
C SER A 51 10.77 -1.74 4.22
N TRP A 52 12.08 -1.72 4.36
CA TRP A 52 12.94 -0.72 3.75
C TRP A 52 14.32 -1.27 3.46
N ALA A 53 15.02 -0.61 2.55
CA ALA A 53 16.44 -0.82 2.28
C ALA A 53 17.20 0.49 2.50
N ASN A 54 18.39 0.41 3.04
CA ASN A 54 19.34 1.50 3.14
C ASN A 54 20.76 0.97 3.03
N GLN A 55 21.76 1.85 3.10
CA GLN A 55 23.17 1.49 3.00
C GLN A 55 23.65 0.46 4.05
N TYR A 56 22.85 0.16 5.07
CA TYR A 56 23.17 -0.79 6.15
C TYR A 56 22.53 -2.15 5.97
N GLY A 57 21.66 -2.31 4.96
CA GLY A 57 21.00 -3.56 4.63
C GLY A 57 19.51 -3.43 4.35
N GLN A 58 18.85 -4.57 4.35
CA GLN A 58 17.43 -4.69 4.15
C GLN A 58 16.74 -5.14 5.42
N TRP A 59 15.60 -4.55 5.67
CA TRP A 59 14.86 -4.64 6.91
C TRP A 59 13.40 -4.94 6.64
N LEU A 60 12.79 -5.70 7.55
CA LEU A 60 11.39 -6.06 7.50
C LEU A 60 10.81 -6.05 8.91
N ILE A 61 9.62 -5.48 9.07
CA ILE A 61 8.80 -5.64 10.28
C ILE A 61 7.68 -6.61 9.96
N VAL A 62 7.46 -7.56 10.85
CA VAL A 62 6.35 -8.53 10.76
C VAL A 62 5.61 -8.57 12.06
N GLY A 63 4.30 -8.81 11.99
CA GLY A 63 3.50 -9.09 13.17
C GLY A 63 3.91 -10.41 13.84
N ASP A 64 3.85 -10.46 15.17
CA ASP A 64 3.96 -11.67 15.95
C ASP A 64 3.04 -11.59 17.18
N ALA A 65 2.73 -12.71 17.80
CA ALA A 65 1.83 -12.78 18.94
C ALA A 65 2.30 -11.96 20.15
N ASP A 66 3.61 -11.81 20.32
CA ASP A 66 4.22 -11.06 21.41
C ASP A 66 4.59 -9.61 21.06
N GLY A 67 4.11 -9.10 19.93
CA GLY A 67 4.46 -7.78 19.40
C GLY A 67 5.28 -7.88 18.11
N PRO A 68 5.49 -6.76 17.43
CA PRO A 68 6.15 -6.76 16.12
C PRO A 68 7.62 -7.19 16.22
N LYS A 69 8.10 -7.85 15.17
CA LYS A 69 9.50 -8.30 15.05
C LYS A 69 10.21 -7.51 13.95
N LEU A 70 11.33 -6.90 14.28
CA LEU A 70 12.26 -6.37 13.30
C LEU A 70 13.22 -7.48 12.86
N LEU A 71 13.30 -7.68 11.56
CA LEU A 71 14.19 -8.63 10.91
C LEU A 71 15.20 -7.88 10.03
N LYS A 72 16.41 -8.40 9.95
CA LYS A 72 17.46 -7.95 9.04
C LYS A 72 17.84 -9.06 8.08
N LYS A 73 18.04 -8.73 6.81
CA LYS A 73 18.60 -9.65 5.83
C LYS A 73 20.10 -9.77 6.05
N GLU A 74 20.55 -10.94 6.39
CA GLU A 74 21.95 -11.34 6.39
C GLU A 74 22.30 -11.98 5.03
N THR A 75 23.52 -12.49 4.87
CA THR A 75 23.99 -13.02 3.57
C THR A 75 23.06 -14.09 3.00
N THR A 76 22.60 -15.04 3.82
CA THR A 76 21.80 -16.19 3.37
C THR A 76 20.44 -16.36 4.08
N ALA A 77 20.19 -15.59 5.14
CA ALA A 77 19.01 -15.75 5.97
C ALA A 77 18.50 -14.41 6.48
N TRP A 78 17.32 -14.40 7.06
CA TRP A 78 16.77 -13.29 7.82
C TRP A 78 16.99 -13.53 9.31
N ALA A 79 17.46 -12.52 10.01
CA ALA A 79 17.79 -12.59 11.42
C ALA A 79 16.97 -11.61 12.25
N SER A 80 16.44 -12.09 13.36
CA SER A 80 15.69 -11.29 14.33
C SER A 80 16.61 -10.30 15.06
N GLN A 81 16.15 -9.08 15.26
CA GLN A 81 16.86 -8.02 15.98
C GLN A 81 16.44 -8.01 17.45
N PHE A 82 17.05 -8.87 18.26
CA PHE A 82 16.60 -9.22 19.61
C PHE A 82 16.34 -8.03 20.52
N GLU A 83 17.26 -7.05 20.60
CA GLU A 83 17.13 -5.90 21.52
C GLU A 83 15.95 -4.99 21.15
N VAL A 84 15.73 -4.75 19.87
CA VAL A 84 14.59 -3.97 19.38
C VAL A 84 13.29 -4.73 19.66
N ASN A 85 13.25 -6.03 19.33
CA ASN A 85 12.07 -6.87 19.52
C ASN A 85 11.69 -7.00 20.99
N LYS A 86 12.69 -7.04 21.87
CA LYS A 86 12.47 -7.01 23.33
C LYS A 86 11.85 -5.69 23.79
N ALA A 87 12.28 -4.55 23.23
CA ALA A 87 11.69 -3.25 23.53
C ALA A 87 10.24 -3.12 23.01
N TRP A 88 9.89 -3.90 21.99
CA TRP A 88 8.57 -3.89 21.36
C TRP A 88 7.62 -4.97 21.88
N HIS A 89 8.03 -5.72 22.89
CA HIS A 89 7.17 -6.74 23.51
C HIS A 89 5.85 -6.12 23.98
N ASN A 90 4.74 -6.74 23.62
CA ASN A 90 3.36 -6.31 23.90
C ASN A 90 2.93 -5.01 23.18
N LEU A 91 3.69 -4.49 22.22
CA LEU A 91 3.20 -3.42 21.35
C LEU A 91 2.28 -4.01 20.27
N PRO A 92 1.41 -3.18 19.67
CA PRO A 92 0.59 -3.61 18.54
C PRO A 92 1.44 -4.16 17.39
N SER A 93 0.97 -5.21 16.73
CA SER A 93 1.78 -5.95 15.75
C SER A 93 1.65 -5.45 14.30
N ARG A 94 0.62 -4.68 13.96
CA ARG A 94 0.45 -4.11 12.63
C ARG A 94 1.28 -2.85 12.49
N ALA A 95 2.05 -2.69 11.41
CA ALA A 95 3.04 -1.65 11.31
C ALA A 95 3.08 -0.99 9.94
N ASP A 96 3.32 0.33 9.92
CA ASP A 96 3.69 1.09 8.74
C ASP A 96 4.96 1.90 9.00
N VAL A 97 5.88 1.94 8.02
CA VAL A 97 7.22 2.48 8.19
C VAL A 97 7.48 3.67 7.28
N TYR A 98 8.03 4.72 7.86
CA TYR A 98 8.76 5.77 7.16
C TYR A 98 10.24 5.70 7.55
N ASN A 99 11.14 5.55 6.58
CA ASN A 99 12.57 5.55 6.84
C ASN A 99 13.28 6.68 6.09
N LYS A 100 14.29 7.26 6.73
CA LYS A 100 15.18 8.25 6.14
C LYS A 100 16.56 8.15 6.80
N ASP A 101 17.59 8.04 6.01
CA ASP A 101 18.99 7.94 6.48
C ASP A 101 19.16 6.79 7.50
N ASP A 102 19.60 7.12 8.71
CA ASP A 102 19.85 6.17 9.80
C ASP A 102 18.58 5.86 10.61
N GLU A 103 17.48 6.57 10.37
CA GLU A 103 16.29 6.51 11.20
C GLU A 103 15.14 5.79 10.50
N ALA A 104 14.37 5.04 11.28
CA ALA A 104 13.06 4.59 10.88
C ALA A 104 12.03 4.96 11.95
N HIS A 105 10.91 5.51 11.50
CA HIS A 105 9.74 5.85 12.31
C HIS A 105 8.62 4.90 11.90
N ILE A 106 8.04 4.27 12.88
CA ILE A 106 7.06 3.22 12.66
C ILE A 106 5.81 3.57 13.44
N VAL A 107 4.66 3.63 12.77
CA VAL A 107 3.37 3.60 13.46
C VAL A 107 2.95 2.15 13.65
N LEU A 108 2.60 1.79 14.87
CA LEU A 108 2.08 0.50 15.26
C LEU A 108 0.60 0.64 15.58
N VAL A 109 -0.22 -0.26 15.04
CA VAL A 109 -1.68 -0.13 15.05
C VAL A 109 -2.30 -1.21 15.92
N GLY A 110 -2.98 -0.78 16.99
CA GLY A 110 -3.82 -1.60 17.85
C GLY A 110 -5.30 -1.38 17.61
N GLU A 111 -6.14 -1.89 18.47
CA GLU A 111 -7.61 -1.80 18.35
C GLU A 111 -8.10 -0.35 18.45
N CYS A 112 -7.74 0.36 19.51
CA CYS A 112 -7.91 1.81 19.67
C CYS A 112 -6.62 2.43 20.20
N ALA A 113 -5.51 2.11 19.58
CA ALA A 113 -4.20 2.57 19.98
C ALA A 113 -3.28 2.73 18.79
N LEU A 114 -2.61 3.85 18.71
CA LEU A 114 -1.49 4.07 17.81
C LEU A 114 -0.24 4.38 18.64
N GLU A 115 0.81 3.61 18.39
CA GLU A 115 2.11 3.83 18.98
C GLU A 115 3.08 4.26 17.88
N VAL A 116 3.80 5.35 18.07
CA VAL A 116 4.90 5.72 17.17
C VAL A 116 6.21 5.36 17.85
N VAL A 117 7.03 4.57 17.17
CA VAL A 117 8.35 4.19 17.66
C VAL A 117 9.43 4.70 16.72
N GLN A 118 10.55 5.14 17.27
CA GLN A 118 11.75 5.44 16.50
C GLN A 118 12.84 4.44 16.80
N ILE A 119 13.47 3.97 15.75
CA ILE A 119 14.74 3.25 15.81
C ILE A 119 15.80 4.01 15.02
N ARG A 120 17.05 3.96 15.49
CA ARG A 120 18.19 4.55 14.81
C ARG A 120 19.30 3.50 14.62
N TYR A 121 19.91 3.51 13.44
CA TYR A 121 21.03 2.62 13.17
C TYR A 121 22.28 3.10 13.90
N SER A 122 22.87 2.20 14.70
CA SER A 122 24.11 2.43 15.41
C SER A 122 25.29 1.89 14.58
N HIS A 123 26.17 2.77 14.16
CA HIS A 123 27.38 2.40 13.42
C HIS A 123 28.35 1.55 14.25
N GLN A 124 28.30 1.71 15.58
CA GLN A 124 29.14 0.95 16.50
C GLN A 124 28.66 -0.50 16.62
N SER A 125 27.38 -0.72 16.87
CA SER A 125 26.79 -2.06 17.03
C SER A 125 26.44 -2.70 15.69
N LYS A 126 26.37 -1.92 14.59
CA LYS A 126 25.89 -2.31 13.24
C LYS A 126 24.45 -2.86 13.26
N LYS A 127 23.63 -2.32 14.13
CA LYS A 127 22.24 -2.71 14.34
C LYS A 127 21.35 -1.49 14.54
N TYR A 128 20.05 -1.64 14.36
CA TYR A 128 19.10 -0.67 14.85
C TYR A 128 18.97 -0.78 16.38
N GLU A 129 18.83 0.37 17.01
CA GLU A 129 18.60 0.54 18.45
C GLU A 129 17.29 1.31 18.65
N HIS A 130 16.44 0.83 19.56
CA HIS A 130 15.23 1.52 19.95
C HIS A 130 15.60 2.82 20.63
N GLN A 131 15.02 3.94 20.20
CA GLN A 131 15.29 5.26 20.75
C GLN A 131 14.19 5.71 21.69
N TRP A 132 12.96 5.65 21.24
CA TRP A 132 11.78 6.07 22.01
C TRP A 132 10.48 5.50 21.41
N LYS A 133 9.43 5.59 22.21
CA LYS A 133 8.05 5.23 21.90
C LYS A 133 7.13 6.31 22.44
N GLU A 134 6.14 6.72 21.66
CA GLU A 134 5.10 7.65 22.05
C GLU A 134 3.72 7.10 21.64
N SER A 135 2.78 7.17 22.58
CA SER A 135 1.38 6.83 22.30
C SER A 135 0.67 8.06 21.76
N LEU A 136 -0.04 7.94 20.68
CA LEU A 136 -0.83 9.03 20.11
C LEU A 136 -2.12 9.21 20.92
N PRO A 137 -2.54 10.47 21.20
CA PRO A 137 -3.84 10.72 21.82
C PRO A 137 -4.97 10.24 20.92
N PHE A 138 -6.00 9.64 21.53
CA PHE A 138 -7.12 9.03 20.80
C PHE A 138 -8.45 9.64 21.23
N PRO A 139 -9.45 9.71 20.33
CA PRO A 139 -10.83 9.99 20.71
C PRO A 139 -11.32 9.02 21.79
N GLN A 140 -11.99 9.54 22.82
CA GLN A 140 -12.49 8.69 23.92
C GLN A 140 -13.60 7.73 23.49
N ASP A 141 -14.25 8.00 22.38
CA ASP A 141 -15.33 7.23 21.78
C ASP A 141 -14.85 6.24 20.70
N CYS A 142 -13.54 6.01 20.59
CA CYS A 142 -13.01 5.05 19.64
C CYS A 142 -13.49 3.63 19.93
N GLU A 143 -13.97 2.93 18.90
CA GLU A 143 -14.33 1.51 18.91
C GLU A 143 -13.31 0.66 18.16
N SER A 144 -12.75 1.19 17.05
CA SER A 144 -11.80 0.45 16.21
C SER A 144 -10.88 1.36 15.39
N VAL A 145 -9.72 0.82 15.00
CA VAL A 145 -8.83 1.37 13.99
C VAL A 145 -8.56 0.28 12.96
N GLU A 146 -8.93 0.54 11.71
CA GLU A 146 -8.66 -0.42 10.63
C GLU A 146 -7.19 -0.38 10.24
N THR A 147 -6.68 0.78 9.81
CA THR A 147 -5.26 0.93 9.41
C THR A 147 -4.70 2.28 9.86
N ALA A 148 -3.38 2.43 9.84
CA ALA A 148 -2.73 3.72 9.92
C ALA A 148 -1.46 3.75 9.08
N THR A 149 -1.13 4.93 8.55
CA THR A 149 0.10 5.15 7.78
C THR A 149 0.82 6.41 8.27
N ILE A 150 2.17 6.39 8.16
CA ILE A 150 3.04 7.47 8.63
C ILE A 150 3.89 8.03 7.48
N THR A 151 4.09 9.34 7.47
CA THR A 151 5.01 10.01 6.55
C THR A 151 5.69 11.20 7.22
N ARG A 152 6.64 11.83 6.50
CA ARG A 152 7.34 13.02 6.93
C ARG A 152 7.40 14.01 5.77
N ASP A 153 6.99 15.24 6.02
CA ASP A 153 6.93 16.29 5.02
C ASP A 153 8.30 16.92 4.68
N SER A 154 8.33 17.89 3.77
CA SER A 154 9.56 18.58 3.37
C SER A 154 10.13 19.49 4.47
N LYS A 155 9.37 19.83 5.50
CA LYS A 155 9.80 20.55 6.69
C LYS A 155 10.30 19.62 7.80
N ASN A 156 10.34 18.32 7.52
CA ASN A 156 10.68 17.26 8.47
C ASN A 156 9.68 17.08 9.61
N GLN A 157 8.44 17.49 9.46
CA GLN A 157 7.36 17.27 10.41
C GLN A 157 6.69 15.92 10.13
N TYR A 158 6.15 15.28 11.15
CA TYR A 158 5.58 13.95 11.09
C TYR A 158 4.06 14.00 10.97
N TRP A 159 3.54 13.12 10.16
CA TRP A 159 2.12 12.98 9.89
C TRP A 159 1.72 11.53 9.97
N VAL A 160 0.65 11.26 10.72
CA VAL A 160 -0.01 9.95 10.77
C VAL A 160 -1.45 10.15 10.33
N CYS A 161 -1.94 9.28 9.47
CA CYS A 161 -3.34 9.20 9.09
C CYS A 161 -3.86 7.81 9.44
N ALA A 162 -5.06 7.75 10.02
CA ALA A 162 -5.75 6.50 10.31
C ALA A 162 -7.24 6.64 10.05
N ASP A 163 -7.85 5.53 9.72
CA ASP A 163 -9.28 5.32 9.73
C ASP A 163 -9.70 4.84 11.12
N VAL A 164 -10.44 5.69 11.81
CA VAL A 164 -10.92 5.46 13.18
C VAL A 164 -12.43 5.45 13.16
N ASP A 165 -13.03 4.27 13.38
CA ASP A 165 -14.46 4.03 13.22
C ASP A 165 -14.91 4.36 11.78
N GLN A 166 -15.69 5.42 11.62
CA GLN A 166 -16.17 5.92 10.31
C GLN A 166 -15.61 7.29 9.98
N ARG A 167 -14.36 7.57 10.43
CA ARG A 167 -13.71 8.89 10.33
C ARG A 167 -12.27 8.73 9.84
N ILE A 168 -11.81 9.66 9.01
CA ILE A 168 -10.40 9.83 8.69
C ILE A 168 -9.81 10.83 9.67
N MET A 169 -8.89 10.35 10.52
CA MET A 169 -8.21 11.14 11.54
C MET A 169 -6.75 11.38 11.16
N VAL A 170 -6.24 12.58 11.48
CA VAL A 170 -4.85 12.94 11.19
C VAL A 170 -4.18 13.50 12.44
N TRP A 171 -3.01 12.99 12.75
CA TRP A 171 -2.10 13.46 13.78
C TRP A 171 -0.91 14.17 13.14
N HIS A 172 -0.44 15.21 13.76
CA HIS A 172 0.72 15.97 13.34
C HIS A 172 1.68 16.19 14.51
N SER A 173 2.99 16.07 14.23
CA SER A 173 4.02 16.37 15.21
C SER A 173 5.23 17.04 14.56
N ILE A 174 5.76 18.10 15.18
CA ILE A 174 6.95 18.79 14.70
C ILE A 174 8.22 17.96 14.92
N ASN A 175 8.26 17.16 15.99
CA ASN A 175 9.47 16.47 16.43
C ASN A 175 9.30 14.94 16.52
N GLY A 176 8.10 14.41 16.26
CA GLY A 176 7.76 13.00 16.36
C GLY A 176 7.49 12.49 17.77
N ARG A 177 7.62 13.34 18.79
CA ARG A 177 7.40 13.01 20.21
C ARG A 177 6.17 13.68 20.80
N ASP A 178 6.01 14.95 20.51
CA ASP A 178 4.86 15.72 21.02
C ASP A 178 3.73 15.62 19.99
N TRP A 179 2.70 14.87 20.33
CA TRP A 179 1.54 14.61 19.49
C TRP A 179 0.30 15.26 20.10
N PRO A 180 -0.16 16.39 19.55
CA PRO A 180 -1.45 16.98 19.91
C PRO A 180 -2.61 16.06 19.57
N ASP A 181 -3.80 16.39 20.09
CA ASP A 181 -5.04 15.70 19.69
C ASP A 181 -5.21 15.72 18.17
N PRO A 182 -5.70 14.62 17.59
CA PRO A 182 -5.92 14.54 16.17
C PRO A 182 -7.05 15.45 15.72
N PHE A 183 -7.04 15.80 14.45
CA PHE A 183 -8.18 16.45 13.81
C PHE A 183 -8.85 15.53 12.81
N MET A 184 -10.15 15.66 12.69
CA MET A 184 -10.96 14.90 11.73
C MET A 184 -10.83 15.53 10.35
N LEU A 185 -10.34 14.75 9.37
CA LEU A 185 -10.22 15.17 7.99
C LEU A 185 -11.48 14.89 7.17
N ALA A 186 -12.14 13.76 7.47
CA ALA A 186 -13.41 13.36 6.87
C ALA A 186 -14.20 12.48 7.85
N ASP A 187 -15.51 12.39 7.62
CA ASP A 187 -16.45 11.52 8.31
C ASP A 187 -17.34 10.77 7.29
N ASN A 188 -18.25 9.97 7.79
CA ASN A 188 -19.22 9.24 6.98
C ASN A 188 -18.58 8.34 5.92
N ILE A 189 -17.48 7.68 6.29
CA ILE A 189 -16.92 6.57 5.53
C ILE A 189 -17.51 5.24 6.03
N ASN A 190 -17.25 4.13 5.33
CA ASN A 190 -17.61 2.80 5.84
C ASN A 190 -16.58 2.36 6.90
N ALA A 191 -16.96 1.41 7.77
CA ALA A 191 -16.11 0.94 8.85
C ALA A 191 -14.85 0.19 8.37
N ASP A 192 -14.88 -0.39 7.15
CA ASP A 192 -13.74 -1.04 6.52
C ASP A 192 -13.08 -0.20 5.40
N ASP A 193 -13.48 1.08 5.26
CA ASP A 193 -12.75 2.02 4.40
C ASP A 193 -11.39 2.34 5.00
N ILE A 194 -10.42 2.55 4.14
CA ILE A 194 -9.04 2.80 4.55
C ILE A 194 -8.47 4.08 3.95
N SER A 195 -7.42 4.57 4.58
CA SER A 195 -6.70 5.77 4.17
C SER A 195 -5.20 5.54 4.06
N LEU A 196 -4.54 6.36 3.28
CA LEU A 196 -3.08 6.46 3.25
C LEU A 196 -2.63 7.91 3.23
N ILE A 197 -1.46 8.17 3.84
CA ILE A 197 -0.81 9.47 3.81
C ILE A 197 0.53 9.38 3.09
N VAL A 198 0.78 10.32 2.18
CA VAL A 198 2.03 10.41 1.41
C VAL A 198 2.55 11.84 1.40
N ALA A 199 3.86 11.99 1.57
CA ALA A 199 4.52 13.28 1.38
C ALA A 199 4.96 13.40 -0.08
N LEU A 200 4.50 14.47 -0.72
CA LEU A 200 4.92 14.92 -2.04
C LEU A 200 5.86 16.12 -1.91
N LYS A 201 6.28 16.71 -3.02
CA LYS A 201 7.11 17.90 -2.98
C LYS A 201 6.32 19.09 -2.42
N ASN A 202 6.71 19.60 -1.24
CA ASN A 202 6.11 20.73 -0.53
C ASN A 202 4.63 20.54 -0.16
N GLN A 203 4.16 19.32 -0.04
CA GLN A 203 2.78 19.03 0.38
C GLN A 203 2.65 17.61 0.91
N VAL A 204 1.62 17.40 1.72
CA VAL A 204 1.18 16.08 2.16
C VAL A 204 -0.19 15.81 1.55
N SER A 205 -0.40 14.60 1.05
CA SER A 205 -1.68 14.14 0.50
C SER A 205 -2.23 13.00 1.35
N VAL A 206 -3.50 13.08 1.72
CA VAL A 206 -4.27 11.98 2.29
C VAL A 206 -5.28 11.53 1.23
N ILE A 207 -5.27 10.22 0.96
CA ILE A 207 -6.17 9.57 0.01
C ILE A 207 -6.93 8.48 0.76
N TRP A 208 -8.24 8.39 0.53
CA TRP A 208 -9.06 7.37 1.16
C TRP A 208 -10.15 6.85 0.24
N SER A 209 -10.61 5.63 0.53
CA SER A 209 -11.85 5.09 -0.02
C SER A 209 -13.05 5.61 0.76
N ASN A 210 -14.18 5.73 0.11
CA ASN A 210 -15.47 5.96 0.72
C ASN A 210 -16.52 5.12 -0.01
N GLN A 211 -16.82 3.95 0.52
CA GLN A 211 -17.78 3.00 -0.05
C GLN A 211 -19.22 3.53 0.04
N ASN A 212 -19.54 4.37 1.05
CA ASN A 212 -20.85 4.98 1.19
C ASN A 212 -21.19 5.90 0.02
N THR A 213 -20.20 6.57 -0.56
CA THR A 213 -20.35 7.47 -1.72
C THR A 213 -19.75 6.88 -3.00
N GLN A 214 -19.21 5.67 -2.95
CA GLN A 214 -18.51 5.00 -4.05
C GLN A 214 -17.40 5.88 -4.64
N SER A 215 -16.58 6.48 -3.77
CA SER A 215 -15.58 7.48 -4.18
C SER A 215 -14.19 7.15 -3.68
N ILE A 216 -13.19 7.53 -4.47
CA ILE A 216 -11.81 7.73 -4.01
C ILE A 216 -11.60 9.24 -3.91
N ILE A 217 -11.12 9.69 -2.78
CA ILE A 217 -11.04 11.12 -2.43
C ILE A 217 -9.63 11.46 -2.00
N GLU A 218 -9.16 12.66 -2.36
CA GLU A 218 -7.87 13.24 -1.93
C GLU A 218 -8.12 14.56 -1.19
N ARG A 219 -7.33 14.84 -0.16
CA ARG A 219 -7.12 16.20 0.39
C ARG A 219 -5.63 16.46 0.54
N ILE A 220 -5.25 17.72 0.38
CA ILE A 220 -3.87 18.18 0.33
C ILE A 220 -3.63 19.23 1.41
N HIS A 221 -2.55 19.06 2.16
CA HIS A 221 -1.96 20.07 3.04
C HIS A 221 -0.68 20.62 2.42
N ILE A 222 -0.51 21.93 2.41
CA ILE A 222 0.72 22.58 1.93
C ILE A 222 1.72 22.71 3.08
N ASP A 223 2.94 22.25 2.89
CA ASP A 223 3.96 22.23 3.92
C ASP A 223 4.28 23.63 4.47
N GLY A 224 4.06 23.81 5.76
CA GLY A 224 4.29 25.07 6.46
C GLY A 224 3.05 25.92 6.68
N GLU A 225 1.88 25.48 6.21
CA GLU A 225 0.60 25.99 6.70
C GLU A 225 0.26 25.41 8.06
N GLU A 226 -0.80 25.93 8.72
CA GLU A 226 -1.26 25.37 9.98
C GLU A 226 -1.72 23.91 9.78
N PRO A 227 -1.41 22.98 10.70
CA PRO A 227 -1.62 21.54 10.50
C PRO A 227 -3.07 21.14 10.15
N ASN A 228 -4.04 21.92 10.55
CA ASN A 228 -5.46 21.68 10.25
C ASN A 228 -5.96 22.36 8.95
N GLN A 229 -5.08 23.03 8.21
CA GLN A 229 -5.40 23.63 6.91
C GLN A 229 -5.22 22.64 5.78
N TRP A 230 -6.32 22.22 5.18
CA TRP A 230 -6.36 21.26 4.09
C TRP A 230 -7.22 21.78 2.96
N SER A 231 -6.92 21.35 1.74
CA SER A 231 -7.75 21.65 0.55
C SER A 231 -9.20 21.18 0.77
N ALA A 232 -10.13 21.69 -0.03
CA ALA A 232 -11.41 21.02 -0.21
C ALA A 232 -11.21 19.58 -0.72
N PRO A 233 -12.15 18.65 -0.46
CA PRO A 233 -12.08 17.30 -1.01
C PRO A 233 -11.99 17.30 -2.54
N ILE A 234 -11.03 16.55 -3.08
CA ILE A 234 -10.82 16.34 -4.52
C ILE A 234 -11.35 14.94 -4.84
N ILE A 235 -12.39 14.86 -5.64
CA ILE A 235 -12.94 13.58 -6.08
C ILE A 235 -12.04 13.01 -7.18
N VAL A 236 -11.28 11.96 -6.86
CA VAL A 236 -10.40 11.26 -7.81
C VAL A 236 -11.23 10.43 -8.79
N GLN A 237 -12.24 9.74 -8.27
CA GLN A 237 -13.26 9.03 -9.05
C GLN A 237 -14.49 8.83 -8.17
N GLN A 238 -15.68 8.74 -8.80
CA GLN A 238 -16.94 8.46 -8.13
C GLN A 238 -17.82 7.56 -9.01
N GLY A 239 -18.63 6.71 -8.36
CA GLY A 239 -19.56 5.78 -9.02
C GLY A 239 -18.92 4.44 -9.37
N ASP A 240 -19.70 3.55 -9.99
CA ASP A 240 -19.27 2.26 -10.53
C ASP A 240 -18.62 1.31 -9.51
N ASN A 241 -18.98 1.39 -8.23
CA ASN A 241 -18.42 0.59 -7.14
C ASN A 241 -16.89 0.68 -7.06
N ASN A 242 -16.29 1.84 -7.35
CA ASN A 242 -14.85 2.00 -7.45
C ASN A 242 -14.13 2.22 -6.11
N ALA A 243 -14.81 2.12 -4.99
CA ALA A 243 -14.25 2.19 -3.65
C ALA A 243 -14.33 0.83 -2.95
N ASP A 244 -13.24 0.45 -2.31
CA ASP A 244 -13.08 -0.78 -1.53
C ASP A 244 -11.99 -0.53 -0.47
N ASP A 245 -11.77 -1.48 0.40
CA ASP A 245 -10.81 -1.43 1.50
C ASP A 245 -9.33 -1.64 1.09
N HIS A 246 -8.98 -1.47 -0.18
CA HIS A 246 -7.62 -1.70 -0.66
C HIS A 246 -7.12 -0.52 -1.47
N LEU A 247 -6.07 0.13 -0.95
CA LEU A 247 -5.29 1.11 -1.71
C LEU A 247 -3.81 1.08 -1.27
N ASN A 248 -2.92 1.34 -2.22
CA ASN A 248 -1.49 1.42 -1.99
C ASN A 248 -0.87 2.43 -2.97
N ALA A 249 0.19 3.12 -2.58
CA ALA A 249 0.78 4.19 -3.38
C ALA A 249 2.29 4.09 -3.49
N THR A 250 2.82 4.60 -4.61
CA THR A 250 4.25 4.86 -4.81
C THR A 250 4.46 6.22 -5.46
N ILE A 251 5.57 6.87 -5.14
CA ILE A 251 5.95 8.17 -5.70
C ILE A 251 7.09 7.97 -6.68
N PHE A 252 6.95 8.49 -7.89
CA PHE A 252 7.98 8.44 -8.91
C PHE A 252 9.03 9.54 -8.69
N LYS A 253 10.26 9.31 -9.17
CA LYS A 253 11.35 10.32 -9.10
C LYS A 253 10.99 11.66 -9.72
N ASN A 254 10.13 11.65 -10.71
CA ASN A 254 9.65 12.87 -11.37
C ASN A 254 8.60 13.65 -10.55
N GLY A 255 8.16 13.13 -9.40
CA GLY A 255 7.16 13.74 -8.52
C GLY A 255 5.70 13.41 -8.86
N GLU A 256 5.45 12.58 -9.88
CA GLU A 256 4.15 11.95 -10.08
C GLU A 256 3.90 10.88 -9.01
N MET A 257 2.64 10.57 -8.74
CA MET A 257 2.24 9.52 -7.81
C MET A 257 1.37 8.50 -8.53
N ALA A 258 1.60 7.23 -8.27
CA ALA A 258 0.70 6.16 -8.65
C ALA A 258 0.02 5.56 -7.42
N VAL A 259 -1.27 5.36 -7.51
CA VAL A 259 -2.08 4.68 -6.50
C VAL A 259 -2.78 3.51 -7.19
N VAL A 260 -2.75 2.35 -6.59
CA VAL A 260 -3.59 1.21 -6.99
C VAL A 260 -4.69 1.04 -5.97
N THR A 261 -5.93 0.87 -6.46
CA THR A 261 -7.09 0.60 -5.61
C THR A 261 -7.83 -0.62 -6.11
N LYS A 262 -8.53 -1.30 -5.22
CA LYS A 262 -9.51 -2.32 -5.58
C LYS A 262 -10.89 -1.68 -5.73
N ASN A 263 -11.75 -2.30 -6.53
CA ASN A 263 -13.16 -1.98 -6.67
C ASN A 263 -14.01 -3.01 -5.92
N SER A 264 -15.15 -2.58 -5.36
CA SER A 264 -16.18 -3.46 -4.81
C SER A 264 -17.07 -4.04 -5.94
N VAL A 265 -16.45 -4.73 -6.89
CA VAL A 265 -17.13 -5.31 -8.05
C VAL A 265 -17.14 -6.83 -7.96
N ASP A 266 -18.33 -7.44 -7.86
CA ASP A 266 -18.49 -8.88 -7.80
C ASP A 266 -18.93 -9.50 -9.13
N GLN A 267 -18.91 -8.73 -10.20
CA GLN A 267 -19.32 -9.17 -11.53
C GLN A 267 -18.14 -9.70 -12.34
N ILE A 268 -18.32 -10.90 -12.91
CA ILE A 268 -17.34 -11.52 -13.80
C ILE A 268 -17.09 -10.63 -15.03
N ASN A 269 -15.82 -10.54 -15.45
CA ASN A 269 -15.30 -9.71 -16.53
C ASN A 269 -15.36 -8.20 -16.25
N GLN A 270 -15.57 -7.78 -15.01
CA GLN A 270 -15.40 -6.40 -14.59
C GLN A 270 -14.03 -6.19 -13.93
N PRO A 271 -13.42 -5.01 -14.12
CA PRO A 271 -12.13 -4.69 -13.50
C PRO A 271 -12.23 -4.69 -11.98
N GLN A 272 -11.31 -5.38 -11.35
CA GLN A 272 -11.16 -5.39 -9.89
C GLN A 272 -10.25 -4.27 -9.40
N PHE A 273 -9.29 -3.84 -10.24
CA PHE A 273 -8.32 -2.83 -9.86
C PHE A 273 -8.37 -1.61 -10.76
N VAL A 274 -7.99 -0.47 -10.18
CA VAL A 274 -7.76 0.78 -10.92
C VAL A 274 -6.38 1.31 -10.57
N LEU A 275 -5.55 1.50 -11.60
CA LEU A 275 -4.32 2.29 -11.50
C LEU A 275 -4.69 3.76 -11.65
N ARG A 276 -4.32 4.58 -10.66
CA ARG A 276 -4.58 6.01 -10.60
C ARG A 276 -3.26 6.76 -10.64
N ILE A 277 -3.05 7.55 -11.68
CA ILE A 277 -1.85 8.37 -11.83
C ILE A 277 -2.20 9.82 -11.54
N ARG A 278 -1.54 10.40 -10.55
CA ARG A 278 -1.57 11.83 -10.25
C ARG A 278 -0.34 12.50 -10.86
N ASP A 279 -0.55 13.40 -11.78
CA ASP A 279 0.55 14.19 -12.36
C ASP A 279 1.04 15.28 -11.39
N LYS A 280 2.08 16.00 -11.78
CA LYS A 280 2.69 17.07 -10.97
C LYS A 280 1.76 18.28 -10.76
N GLU A 281 0.82 18.46 -11.67
CA GLU A 281 -0.20 19.49 -11.60
C GLU A 281 -1.42 19.08 -10.76
N GLY A 282 -1.42 17.84 -10.22
CA GLY A 282 -2.48 17.32 -9.38
C GLY A 282 -3.67 16.73 -10.15
N ARG A 283 -3.54 16.50 -11.46
CA ARG A 283 -4.61 15.91 -12.27
C ARG A 283 -4.52 14.39 -12.22
N TRP A 284 -5.66 13.74 -12.07
CA TRP A 284 -5.77 12.30 -11.98
C TRP A 284 -6.16 11.65 -13.31
N THR A 285 -5.57 10.50 -13.59
CA THR A 285 -5.94 9.59 -14.68
C THR A 285 -6.23 8.23 -14.08
N ASN A 286 -7.40 7.66 -14.36
CA ASN A 286 -7.87 6.39 -13.83
C ASN A 286 -7.86 5.32 -14.94
N ILE A 287 -7.20 4.19 -14.70
CA ILE A 287 -6.98 3.12 -15.68
C ILE A 287 -7.42 1.80 -15.04
N PRO A 288 -8.63 1.30 -15.36
CA PRO A 288 -9.11 0.02 -14.84
C PRO A 288 -8.35 -1.15 -15.46
N PHE A 289 -8.08 -2.18 -14.64
CA PHE A 289 -7.40 -3.40 -15.06
C PHE A 289 -7.72 -4.59 -14.13
N GLU A 290 -7.18 -5.76 -14.41
CA GLU A 290 -7.32 -7.03 -13.69
C GLU A 290 -8.79 -7.41 -13.41
N ASN A 291 -9.36 -8.19 -14.31
CA ASN A 291 -10.78 -8.56 -14.21
C ASN A 291 -11.01 -9.74 -13.27
N LEU A 292 -12.11 -9.68 -12.52
CA LEU A 292 -12.68 -10.86 -11.89
C LEU A 292 -13.06 -11.88 -12.95
N THR A 293 -12.63 -13.12 -12.79
CA THR A 293 -12.99 -14.22 -13.70
C THR A 293 -13.55 -15.41 -12.92
N PRO A 294 -14.23 -16.36 -13.57
CA PRO A 294 -14.70 -17.58 -12.89
C PRO A 294 -13.59 -18.39 -12.22
N LYS A 295 -12.33 -18.20 -12.66
CA LYS A 295 -11.16 -18.95 -12.16
C LYS A 295 -10.30 -18.14 -11.19
N ARG A 296 -10.32 -16.81 -11.28
CA ARG A 296 -9.40 -15.91 -10.56
C ARG A 296 -10.15 -14.81 -9.84
N SER A 297 -9.91 -14.68 -8.54
CA SER A 297 -10.39 -13.57 -7.71
C SER A 297 -9.17 -12.80 -7.17
N PRO A 298 -8.78 -11.69 -7.83
CA PRO A 298 -7.66 -10.86 -7.40
C PRO A 298 -8.05 -9.98 -6.21
N SER A 299 -7.09 -9.73 -5.30
CA SER A 299 -7.27 -8.87 -4.13
C SER A 299 -5.92 -8.36 -3.63
N ARG A 300 -5.90 -7.37 -2.76
CA ARG A 300 -4.71 -6.86 -2.06
C ARG A 300 -3.60 -6.35 -2.96
N PRO A 301 -3.91 -5.41 -3.90
CA PRO A 301 -2.90 -4.90 -4.81
C PRO A 301 -1.94 -3.95 -4.10
N ILE A 302 -0.65 -4.06 -4.43
CA ILE A 302 0.37 -3.06 -4.13
C ILE A 302 1.08 -2.61 -5.41
N ILE A 303 1.65 -1.41 -5.37
CA ILE A 303 2.36 -0.84 -6.51
C ILE A 303 3.79 -0.49 -6.14
N ASN A 304 4.73 -0.85 -7.00
CA ASN A 304 6.15 -0.63 -6.83
C ASN A 304 6.75 0.05 -8.05
N HIS A 305 7.58 1.05 -7.82
CA HIS A 305 8.37 1.71 -8.85
C HIS A 305 9.84 1.39 -8.66
N VAL A 306 10.49 0.90 -9.71
CA VAL A 306 11.93 0.60 -9.70
C VAL A 306 12.72 1.66 -10.45
N GLU A 307 13.99 1.86 -10.08
CA GLU A 307 14.83 2.95 -10.64
C GLU A 307 14.98 2.92 -12.16
N SER A 308 14.87 1.74 -12.79
CA SER A 308 14.86 1.60 -14.25
C SER A 308 13.63 2.24 -14.93
N GLY A 309 12.68 2.78 -14.14
CA GLY A 309 11.42 3.30 -14.63
C GLY A 309 10.33 2.25 -14.81
N ARG A 310 10.61 0.97 -14.51
CA ARG A 310 9.61 -0.10 -14.54
C ARG A 310 8.64 0.05 -13.37
N ILE A 311 7.39 -0.24 -13.60
CA ILE A 311 6.33 -0.23 -12.59
C ILE A 311 5.82 -1.66 -12.46
N PHE A 312 5.80 -2.15 -11.24
CA PHE A 312 5.24 -3.47 -10.91
C PHE A 312 4.00 -3.31 -10.04
N GLU A 313 2.98 -4.02 -10.39
CA GLU A 313 1.83 -4.25 -9.54
C GLU A 313 1.88 -5.71 -9.06
N VAL A 314 1.59 -5.93 -7.79
CA VAL A 314 1.64 -7.25 -7.16
C VAL A 314 0.40 -7.44 -6.31
N HIS A 315 -0.26 -8.58 -6.46
CA HIS A 315 -1.49 -8.87 -5.73
C HIS A 315 -1.67 -10.35 -5.41
N ALA A 316 -2.49 -10.62 -4.41
CA ALA A 316 -2.92 -11.97 -4.10
C ALA A 316 -4.06 -12.39 -5.05
N VAL A 317 -4.03 -13.64 -5.48
CA VAL A 317 -5.08 -14.26 -6.31
C VAL A 317 -5.59 -15.52 -5.65
N LYS A 318 -6.91 -15.59 -5.48
CA LYS A 318 -7.58 -16.83 -5.14
C LYS A 318 -7.96 -17.57 -6.42
N ASN A 319 -7.44 -18.78 -6.62
CA ASN A 319 -7.91 -19.68 -7.68
C ASN A 319 -9.24 -20.30 -7.24
N GLN A 320 -10.32 -19.98 -7.95
CA GLN A 320 -11.69 -20.39 -7.61
C GLN A 320 -11.95 -21.89 -7.87
N GLU A 321 -11.17 -22.54 -8.75
CA GLU A 321 -11.35 -23.96 -9.08
C GLU A 321 -10.83 -24.90 -7.98
N ASN A 322 -9.71 -24.53 -7.33
CA ASN A 322 -9.05 -25.39 -6.34
C ASN A 322 -8.90 -24.74 -4.96
N ASN A 323 -9.44 -23.52 -4.79
CA ASN A 323 -9.41 -22.73 -3.56
C ASN A 323 -7.99 -22.45 -3.01
N ARG A 324 -6.98 -22.44 -3.90
CA ARG A 324 -5.59 -22.11 -3.57
C ARG A 324 -5.30 -20.65 -3.85
N TYR A 325 -4.31 -20.12 -3.12
CA TYR A 325 -3.84 -18.76 -3.32
C TYR A 325 -2.45 -18.76 -3.94
N PHE A 326 -2.14 -17.70 -4.69
CA PHE A 326 -0.82 -17.38 -5.20
C PHE A 326 -0.67 -15.87 -5.31
N ILE A 327 0.56 -15.40 -5.44
CA ILE A 327 0.85 -13.98 -5.69
C ILE A 327 1.14 -13.80 -7.19
N SER A 328 0.41 -12.91 -7.82
CA SER A 328 0.64 -12.47 -9.20
C SER A 328 1.55 -11.25 -9.20
N VAL A 329 2.57 -11.27 -10.07
CA VAL A 329 3.47 -10.13 -10.28
C VAL A 329 3.29 -9.66 -11.71
N ASN A 330 2.85 -8.43 -11.87
CA ASN A 330 2.56 -7.79 -13.15
C ASN A 330 3.50 -6.62 -13.42
N GLU A 331 3.87 -6.42 -14.66
CA GLU A 331 4.52 -5.20 -15.13
C GLU A 331 3.48 -4.27 -15.76
N ILE A 332 3.50 -3.01 -15.37
CA ILE A 332 2.68 -1.96 -15.95
C ILE A 332 3.53 -1.16 -16.94
N ILE A 333 3.15 -1.18 -18.21
CA ILE A 333 3.93 -0.59 -19.30
C ILE A 333 3.15 0.55 -19.93
N LYS A 334 3.71 1.78 -19.86
CA LYS A 334 3.13 2.93 -20.56
C LYS A 334 3.43 2.81 -22.06
N LYS A 335 2.39 2.79 -22.88
CA LYS A 335 2.46 2.74 -24.35
C LYS A 335 2.05 4.10 -24.94
N LYS A 336 2.28 4.30 -26.23
CA LYS A 336 1.87 5.52 -26.95
C LYS A 336 0.35 5.77 -26.84
N ASN A 337 -0.46 4.73 -26.86
CA ASN A 337 -1.92 4.81 -26.92
C ASN A 337 -2.60 4.17 -25.68
N GLY A 338 -1.97 4.17 -24.50
CA GLY A 338 -2.56 3.63 -23.28
C GLY A 338 -1.57 2.89 -22.39
N TRP A 339 -2.09 1.91 -21.66
CA TRP A 339 -1.34 1.13 -20.69
C TRP A 339 -1.52 -0.36 -21.00
N GLU A 340 -0.45 -1.14 -20.84
CA GLU A 340 -0.44 -2.59 -20.91
C GLU A 340 -0.12 -3.16 -19.54
N PHE A 341 -0.87 -4.17 -19.13
CA PHE A 341 -0.67 -4.93 -17.89
C PHE A 341 -0.27 -6.34 -18.29
N ARG A 342 0.92 -6.77 -17.86
CA ARG A 342 1.48 -8.04 -18.26
C ARG A 342 1.88 -8.87 -17.04
N GLU A 343 1.21 -9.99 -16.81
CA GLU A 343 1.62 -10.94 -15.78
C GLU A 343 2.98 -11.55 -16.16
N LEU A 344 3.95 -11.42 -15.27
CA LEU A 344 5.31 -11.90 -15.50
C LEU A 344 5.56 -13.25 -14.84
N ILE A 345 5.03 -13.44 -13.63
CA ILE A 345 5.25 -14.65 -12.85
C ILE A 345 4.14 -14.83 -11.80
N GLN A 346 3.85 -16.08 -11.47
CA GLN A 346 3.02 -16.48 -10.34
C GLN A 346 3.90 -17.08 -9.24
N LEU A 347 3.88 -16.47 -8.08
CA LEU A 347 4.61 -16.95 -6.92
C LEU A 347 3.68 -17.85 -6.10
N LYS A 348 4.10 -19.08 -5.88
CA LYS A 348 3.36 -20.12 -5.18
C LYS A 348 4.12 -20.57 -3.95
N THR A 349 3.40 -21.09 -2.97
CA THR A 349 3.98 -21.72 -1.78
C THR A 349 3.66 -23.21 -1.77
N LYS A 350 4.50 -24.00 -1.13
CA LYS A 350 4.26 -25.44 -0.95
C LYS A 350 3.21 -25.70 0.13
N ILE A 351 3.11 -24.82 1.11
CA ILE A 351 2.15 -24.91 2.20
C ILE A 351 0.83 -24.32 1.70
N ILE A 352 -0.24 -25.06 1.92
CA ILE A 352 -1.60 -24.61 1.58
C ILE A 352 -2.05 -23.67 2.69
N GLY A 353 -2.08 -22.39 2.40
CA GLY A 353 -2.60 -21.33 3.27
C GLY A 353 -3.13 -20.19 2.43
N LYS A 354 -3.93 -19.32 3.00
CA LYS A 354 -4.27 -18.04 2.40
C LYS A 354 -3.02 -17.18 2.45
N ASN A 355 -2.47 -16.80 1.30
CA ASN A 355 -1.38 -15.84 1.28
C ASN A 355 -1.92 -14.49 1.77
N GLY A 356 -1.27 -13.96 2.80
CA GLY A 356 -1.63 -12.69 3.41
C GLY A 356 -1.32 -11.49 2.52
N ASP A 357 -1.44 -10.30 3.09
CA ASP A 357 -1.21 -9.06 2.37
C ASP A 357 0.23 -8.96 1.88
N VAL A 358 0.38 -8.59 0.61
CA VAL A 358 1.69 -8.28 0.06
C VAL A 358 2.14 -6.92 0.57
N THR A 359 3.39 -6.82 0.97
CA THR A 359 4.00 -5.55 1.42
C THR A 359 5.36 -5.33 0.77
N SER A 360 5.75 -4.07 0.69
CA SER A 360 7.05 -3.64 0.16
C SER A 360 7.47 -2.32 0.76
N SER A 361 8.62 -1.77 0.35
CA SER A 361 9.06 -0.44 0.76
C SER A 361 8.25 0.67 0.08
N LYS A 362 7.85 1.71 0.84
CA LYS A 362 7.32 2.98 0.29
C LYS A 362 8.40 3.79 -0.41
N ALA A 363 9.62 3.74 0.12
CA ALA A 363 10.73 4.52 -0.39
C ALA A 363 11.20 3.99 -1.74
N SER A 364 11.68 4.90 -2.59
CA SER A 364 12.44 4.52 -3.77
C SER A 364 13.63 3.68 -3.35
N PHE A 365 13.84 2.56 -4.01
CA PHE A 365 14.94 1.69 -3.73
C PHE A 365 16.28 2.33 -4.12
N LEU A 366 17.33 2.05 -3.36
CA LEU A 366 18.68 2.44 -3.75
C LEU A 366 19.10 1.72 -5.04
N PRO A 367 19.95 2.34 -5.87
CA PRO A 367 20.52 1.69 -7.02
C PRO A 367 21.21 0.38 -6.61
N ASN A 368 20.99 -0.68 -7.39
CA ASN A 368 21.58 -2.02 -7.19
C ASN A 368 21.16 -2.78 -5.92
N GLU A 369 20.23 -2.25 -5.12
CA GLU A 369 19.68 -3.00 -4.00
C GLU A 369 18.54 -3.93 -4.49
N PRO A 370 18.40 -5.14 -3.89
CA PRO A 370 17.26 -6.01 -4.18
C PRO A 370 15.94 -5.33 -3.84
N LYS A 371 14.96 -5.51 -4.73
CA LYS A 371 13.61 -4.92 -4.60
C LYS A 371 12.66 -5.96 -4.11
N LEU A 372 12.68 -6.15 -2.80
CA LEU A 372 11.94 -7.22 -2.18
C LEU A 372 10.48 -6.84 -1.96
N ILE A 373 9.62 -7.73 -2.39
CA ILE A 373 8.25 -7.86 -1.89
C ILE A 373 8.20 -8.97 -0.86
N PHE A 374 7.25 -8.87 0.07
CA PHE A 374 7.02 -9.84 1.12
C PHE A 374 5.54 -10.17 1.22
N PHE A 375 5.25 -11.38 1.62
CA PHE A 375 3.90 -11.82 1.98
C PHE A 375 3.98 -12.95 2.99
N SER A 376 2.92 -13.16 3.73
CA SER A 376 2.81 -14.25 4.70
C SER A 376 1.62 -15.14 4.41
N ASP A 377 1.66 -16.36 4.93
CA ASP A 377 0.49 -17.21 5.00
C ASP A 377 -0.12 -17.20 6.40
N ASP A 378 -1.30 -17.76 6.55
CA ASP A 378 -2.05 -17.88 7.81
C ASP A 378 -1.41 -18.84 8.83
N LEU A 379 -0.33 -19.52 8.46
CA LEU A 379 0.50 -20.32 9.36
C LEU A 379 1.69 -19.55 9.93
N GLY A 380 1.86 -18.27 9.56
CA GLY A 380 2.98 -17.43 10.01
C GLY A 380 4.27 -17.61 9.23
N ASN A 381 4.26 -18.28 8.09
CA ASN A 381 5.42 -18.36 7.23
C ASN A 381 5.53 -17.08 6.39
N ILE A 382 6.73 -16.49 6.36
CA ILE A 382 7.04 -15.29 5.61
C ILE A 382 7.81 -15.68 4.35
N TYR A 383 7.43 -15.10 3.23
CA TYR A 383 8.05 -15.31 1.92
C TYR A 383 8.59 -13.99 1.36
N SER A 384 9.59 -14.05 0.49
CA SER A 384 10.07 -12.89 -0.24
C SER A 384 10.41 -13.21 -1.69
N PHE A 385 10.29 -12.20 -2.54
CA PHE A 385 10.71 -12.26 -3.93
C PHE A 385 11.39 -10.94 -4.34
N ASP A 386 12.46 -11.04 -5.13
CA ASP A 386 13.20 -9.89 -5.65
C ASP A 386 12.73 -9.53 -7.06
N LEU A 387 12.05 -8.40 -7.20
CA LEU A 387 11.55 -7.90 -8.50
C LEU A 387 12.67 -7.63 -9.52
N ASN A 388 13.92 -7.44 -9.08
CA ASN A 388 15.05 -7.30 -10.01
C ASN A 388 15.39 -8.59 -10.77
N LYS A 389 14.83 -9.73 -10.37
CA LYS A 389 15.02 -11.01 -11.07
C LYS A 389 14.14 -11.15 -12.32
N LEU A 390 13.24 -10.19 -12.53
CA LEU A 390 12.35 -10.09 -13.69
C LEU A 390 12.93 -9.10 -14.71
#